data_0e29280bc141418c452671da704c8f7e
#
_entry.id   0e29280bc141418c452671da704c8f7e
#
_cell.length_a   1.000
_cell.length_b   1.000
_cell.length_c   1.000
_cell.angle_alpha   90.00
_cell.angle_beta   90.00
_cell.angle_gamma   90.00
#
_symmetry.space_group_name_H-M   'P 1'
#
loop_
_entity.id
_entity.type
_entity.pdbx_description
1 polymer ?
#
loop_
_entity_poly.entity_id
_entity_poly.type
_entity_poly.pdbx_seq_one_letter_code
_entity_poly.pdbx_strand_id
1 'polypeptide(L)'
;MPITAITGSASGIGAAVSAALRAAGHQIIGIDRSNAEVIADLSTAAGRDSAIGQVLELSGGVLDGLICCAGVGVTAPSCGLILAVNYFGVSQLLDGLQGALIKGQQPAALVIGSVAATHSGPEGQSMTQAMIAGDEARALELANTLGQPHVAYAASKYAISQHVRSLAVNWGKLGLRLNVVAPGAVETPLHQASLDDARFGQATRDFVAPLGRSGHPDEIAAVVAFLQSSQASFIHGSVVFVDGGMDAMVRASRF
;
A
#
# COMPACT_ATOMS: atom_id res chain seq x y z
N MET A 1 -3.22 21.15 13.44
CA MET A 1 -2.47 19.88 13.50
C MET A 1 -3.01 19.01 12.36
N PRO A 2 -2.18 18.56 11.42
CA PRO A 2 -2.65 17.75 10.30
C PRO A 2 -3.25 16.43 10.78
N ILE A 3 -4.35 15.98 10.15
CA ILE A 3 -5.00 14.70 10.45
C ILE A 3 -4.68 13.72 9.34
N THR A 4 -4.09 12.56 9.71
CA THR A 4 -3.69 11.53 8.75
C THR A 4 -4.27 10.16 9.12
N ALA A 5 -5.00 9.55 8.21
CA ALA A 5 -5.47 8.17 8.33
C ALA A 5 -4.40 7.20 7.82
N ILE A 6 -4.13 6.11 8.55
CA ILE A 6 -3.10 5.12 8.21
C ILE A 6 -3.67 3.72 8.35
N THR A 7 -3.71 2.94 7.27
CA THR A 7 -4.08 1.53 7.33
C THR A 7 -2.87 0.64 7.66
N GLY A 8 -3.10 -0.49 8.32
CA GLY A 8 -2.00 -1.38 8.77
C GLY A 8 -1.15 -0.75 9.88
N SER A 9 -1.76 0.14 10.68
CA SER A 9 -1.08 1.01 11.66
C SER A 9 -0.50 0.29 12.87
N ALA A 10 -0.92 -0.95 13.14
CA ALA A 10 -0.54 -1.67 14.35
C ALA A 10 0.80 -2.40 14.25
N SER A 11 1.39 -2.55 13.05
CA SER A 11 2.63 -3.31 12.88
C SER A 11 3.47 -2.87 11.67
N GLY A 12 4.72 -3.34 11.60
CA GLY A 12 5.60 -3.20 10.45
C GLY A 12 5.74 -1.75 9.96
N ILE A 13 5.65 -1.56 8.65
CA ILE A 13 5.78 -0.24 8.01
C ILE A 13 4.72 0.75 8.53
N GLY A 14 3.45 0.32 8.67
CA GLY A 14 2.39 1.21 9.13
C GLY A 14 2.59 1.74 10.55
N ALA A 15 3.13 0.91 11.46
CA ALA A 15 3.47 1.36 12.81
C ALA A 15 4.63 2.37 12.80
N ALA A 16 5.68 2.11 12.00
CA ALA A 16 6.81 3.04 11.84
C ALA A 16 6.36 4.39 11.24
N VAL A 17 5.51 4.34 10.19
CA VAL A 17 4.91 5.54 9.59
C VAL A 17 4.07 6.31 10.61
N SER A 18 3.25 5.61 11.41
CA SER A 18 2.45 6.23 12.46
C SER A 18 3.33 6.95 13.50
N ALA A 19 4.43 6.32 13.91
CA ALA A 19 5.38 6.93 14.85
C ALA A 19 6.06 8.16 14.23
N ALA A 20 6.55 8.07 12.99
CA ALA A 20 7.22 9.17 12.31
C ALA A 20 6.30 10.38 12.10
N LEU A 21 5.05 10.16 11.66
CA LEU A 21 4.11 11.26 11.45
C LEU A 21 3.60 11.86 12.78
N ARG A 22 3.43 11.06 13.85
CA ARG A 22 3.16 11.62 15.18
C ARG A 22 4.30 12.51 15.65
N ALA A 23 5.55 12.09 15.45
CA ALA A 23 6.72 12.92 15.78
C ALA A 23 6.79 14.19 14.94
N ALA A 24 6.25 14.18 13.71
CA ALA A 24 6.11 15.35 12.85
C ALA A 24 4.86 16.23 13.19
N GLY A 25 4.12 15.90 14.24
CA GLY A 25 3.00 16.69 14.72
C GLY A 25 1.64 16.37 14.08
N HIS A 26 1.49 15.21 13.43
CA HIS A 26 0.20 14.76 12.90
C HIS A 26 -0.64 14.08 13.99
N GLN A 27 -1.95 14.34 13.97
CA GLN A 27 -2.93 13.45 14.59
C GLN A 27 -3.12 12.24 13.68
N ILE A 28 -2.95 11.04 14.23
CA ILE A 28 -3.09 9.78 13.48
C ILE A 28 -4.43 9.13 13.81
N ILE A 29 -5.15 8.72 12.77
CA ILE A 29 -6.29 7.82 12.84
C ILE A 29 -5.81 6.49 12.24
N GLY A 30 -5.41 5.56 13.09
CA GLY A 30 -4.96 4.23 12.69
C GLY A 30 -6.14 3.33 12.35
N ILE A 31 -5.98 2.52 11.29
CA ILE A 31 -6.94 1.52 10.84
C ILE A 31 -6.23 0.18 10.80
N ASP A 32 -6.69 -0.79 11.58
CA ASP A 32 -6.14 -2.15 11.57
C ASP A 32 -7.21 -3.16 12.03
N ARG A 33 -6.89 -4.44 11.99
CA ARG A 33 -7.76 -5.51 12.53
C ARG A 33 -7.76 -5.56 14.06
N SER A 34 -6.76 -4.94 14.68
CA SER A 34 -6.60 -4.83 16.13
C SER A 34 -5.68 -3.67 16.49
N ASN A 35 -5.71 -3.21 17.74
CA ASN A 35 -4.79 -2.21 18.28
C ASN A 35 -4.71 -0.90 17.45
N ALA A 36 -5.85 -0.39 17.02
CA ALA A 36 -5.99 0.84 16.25
C ALA A 36 -7.22 1.62 16.69
N GLU A 37 -7.32 2.90 16.31
CA GLU A 37 -8.49 3.75 16.57
C GLU A 37 -9.72 3.25 15.82
N VAL A 38 -9.52 2.71 14.60
CA VAL A 38 -10.56 2.09 13.76
C VAL A 38 -10.23 0.61 13.59
N ILE A 39 -11.09 -0.25 14.13
CA ILE A 39 -10.95 -1.72 13.97
C ILE A 39 -11.78 -2.15 12.78
N ALA A 40 -11.12 -2.61 11.72
CA ALA A 40 -11.79 -3.01 10.49
C ALA A 40 -11.04 -4.12 9.73
N ASP A 41 -11.79 -5.02 9.09
CA ASP A 41 -11.26 -5.99 8.13
C ASP A 41 -11.43 -5.47 6.70
N LEU A 42 -10.35 -4.94 6.15
CA LEU A 42 -10.34 -4.38 4.80
C LEU A 42 -10.48 -5.42 3.68
N SER A 43 -10.49 -6.71 4.01
CA SER A 43 -10.75 -7.76 3.02
C SER A 43 -12.21 -7.86 2.60
N THR A 44 -13.12 -7.22 3.34
CA THR A 44 -14.57 -7.25 3.08
C THR A 44 -15.10 -5.87 2.74
N ALA A 45 -16.13 -5.81 1.86
CA ALA A 45 -16.78 -4.54 1.52
C ALA A 45 -17.34 -3.84 2.77
N ALA A 46 -18.05 -4.58 3.64
CA ALA A 46 -18.58 -4.04 4.88
C ALA A 46 -17.50 -3.48 5.83
N GLY A 47 -16.34 -4.13 5.91
CA GLY A 47 -15.22 -3.64 6.70
C GLY A 47 -14.61 -2.36 6.13
N ARG A 48 -14.51 -2.26 4.80
CA ARG A 48 -14.05 -1.04 4.10
C ARG A 48 -15.03 0.13 4.32
N ASP A 49 -16.33 -0.12 4.14
CA ASP A 49 -17.38 0.90 4.37
C ASP A 49 -17.39 1.38 5.82
N SER A 50 -17.25 0.45 6.77
CA SER A 50 -17.14 0.76 8.19
C SER A 50 -15.90 1.60 8.49
N ALA A 51 -14.74 1.25 7.92
CA ALA A 51 -13.52 2.01 8.09
C ALA A 51 -13.65 3.45 7.57
N ILE A 52 -14.21 3.62 6.36
CA ILE A 52 -14.45 4.93 5.77
C ILE A 52 -15.36 5.77 6.67
N GLY A 53 -16.49 5.21 7.11
CA GLY A 53 -17.44 5.91 7.98
C GLY A 53 -16.82 6.38 9.29
N GLN A 54 -16.08 5.50 9.98
CA GLN A 54 -15.41 5.83 11.25
C GLN A 54 -14.29 6.88 11.06
N VAL A 55 -13.50 6.78 9.97
CA VAL A 55 -12.48 7.79 9.67
C VAL A 55 -13.11 9.15 9.42
N LEU A 56 -14.22 9.23 8.67
CA LEU A 56 -14.93 10.48 8.41
C LEU A 56 -15.50 11.08 9.71
N GLU A 57 -16.02 10.24 10.60
CA GLU A 57 -16.50 10.69 11.91
C GLU A 57 -15.36 11.23 12.78
N LEU A 58 -14.27 10.47 12.96
CA LEU A 58 -13.14 10.84 13.81
C LEU A 58 -12.36 12.05 13.28
N SER A 59 -12.33 12.25 11.96
CA SER A 59 -11.66 13.39 11.32
C SER A 59 -12.55 14.64 11.17
N GLY A 60 -13.83 14.55 11.52
CA GLY A 60 -14.81 15.59 11.20
C GLY A 60 -14.97 15.83 9.69
N GLY A 61 -14.70 14.82 8.88
CA GLY A 61 -14.78 14.86 7.42
C GLY A 61 -13.67 15.65 6.74
N VAL A 62 -12.51 15.86 7.39
CA VAL A 62 -11.33 16.54 6.84
C VAL A 62 -10.09 15.68 7.07
N LEU A 63 -9.30 15.45 6.04
CA LEU A 63 -8.01 14.73 6.11
C LEU A 63 -6.92 15.50 5.39
N ASP A 64 -5.74 15.57 6.00
CA ASP A 64 -4.52 16.09 5.38
C ASP A 64 -3.67 14.96 4.80
N GLY A 65 -3.90 13.72 5.24
CA GLY A 65 -3.16 12.56 4.75
C GLY A 65 -3.98 11.26 4.76
N LEU A 66 -3.67 10.39 3.80
CA LEU A 66 -4.12 9.00 3.78
C LEU A 66 -2.96 8.10 3.39
N ILE A 67 -2.55 7.20 4.28
CA ILE A 67 -1.44 6.28 4.02
C ILE A 67 -1.95 4.84 4.04
N CYS A 68 -1.97 4.21 2.88
CA CYS A 68 -2.42 2.82 2.73
C CYS A 68 -1.23 1.86 2.90
N CYS A 69 -0.98 1.43 4.15
CA CYS A 69 0.08 0.47 4.49
C CYS A 69 -0.45 -0.97 4.67
N ALA A 70 -1.75 -1.16 4.90
CA ALA A 70 -2.32 -2.50 5.06
C ALA A 70 -2.02 -3.39 3.86
N GLY A 71 -1.59 -4.61 4.13
CA GLY A 71 -1.31 -5.58 3.09
C GLY A 71 -1.03 -6.96 3.67
N VAL A 72 -1.24 -7.98 2.86
CA VAL A 72 -0.92 -9.38 3.17
C VAL A 72 0.03 -9.93 2.11
N GLY A 73 0.93 -10.83 2.54
CA GLY A 73 1.96 -11.42 1.69
C GLY A 73 1.56 -12.76 1.09
N VAL A 74 2.55 -13.44 0.53
CA VAL A 74 2.41 -14.75 -0.13
C VAL A 74 1.99 -15.88 0.80
N THR A 75 2.08 -15.68 2.10
CA THR A 75 1.67 -16.64 3.14
C THR A 75 0.18 -16.52 3.51
N ALA A 76 -0.56 -15.63 2.87
CA ALA A 76 -2.00 -15.48 3.10
C ALA A 76 -2.76 -16.79 2.84
N PRO A 77 -3.85 -17.05 3.58
CA PRO A 77 -4.64 -18.29 3.46
C PRO A 77 -5.20 -18.56 2.05
N SER A 78 -5.44 -17.51 1.26
CA SER A 78 -5.90 -17.64 -0.12
C SER A 78 -5.34 -16.52 -1.00
N CYS A 79 -5.26 -16.78 -2.32
CA CYS A 79 -4.86 -15.76 -3.30
C CYS A 79 -5.92 -14.64 -3.39
N GLY A 80 -7.19 -14.95 -3.25
CA GLY A 80 -8.27 -13.95 -3.22
C GLY A 80 -8.10 -12.96 -2.07
N LEU A 81 -7.69 -13.42 -0.88
CA LEU A 81 -7.44 -12.53 0.26
C LEU A 81 -6.31 -11.52 -0.05
N ILE A 82 -5.29 -11.92 -0.81
CA ILE A 82 -4.22 -11.00 -1.24
C ILE A 82 -4.80 -9.85 -2.06
N LEU A 83 -5.66 -10.15 -3.03
CA LEU A 83 -6.27 -9.13 -3.88
C LEU A 83 -7.27 -8.27 -3.10
N ALA A 84 -8.10 -8.90 -2.25
CA ALA A 84 -9.10 -8.21 -1.46
C ALA A 84 -8.48 -7.12 -0.56
N VAL A 85 -7.37 -7.42 0.11
CA VAL A 85 -6.69 -6.46 0.98
C VAL A 85 -5.80 -5.50 0.20
N ASN A 86 -4.91 -6.03 -0.67
CA ASN A 86 -3.85 -5.23 -1.29
C ASN A 86 -4.35 -4.31 -2.41
N TYR A 87 -5.46 -4.65 -3.05
CA TYR A 87 -6.04 -3.84 -4.12
C TYR A 87 -7.36 -3.21 -3.69
N PHE A 88 -8.40 -4.02 -3.42
CA PHE A 88 -9.74 -3.49 -3.13
C PHE A 88 -9.79 -2.75 -1.79
N GLY A 89 -9.05 -3.23 -0.79
CA GLY A 89 -8.87 -2.53 0.49
C GLY A 89 -8.26 -1.14 0.34
N VAL A 90 -7.40 -0.94 -0.66
CA VAL A 90 -6.76 0.35 -0.94
C VAL A 90 -7.62 1.21 -1.85
N SER A 91 -8.06 0.68 -3.00
CA SER A 91 -8.81 1.46 -4.01
C SER A 91 -10.09 2.07 -3.44
N GLN A 92 -10.85 1.28 -2.66
CA GLN A 92 -12.10 1.77 -2.06
C GLN A 92 -11.88 2.82 -0.97
N LEU A 93 -10.79 2.74 -0.19
CA LEU A 93 -10.44 3.79 0.76
C LEU A 93 -9.99 5.08 0.05
N LEU A 94 -9.23 4.98 -1.04
CA LEU A 94 -8.88 6.15 -1.85
C LEU A 94 -10.14 6.85 -2.35
N ASP A 95 -11.08 6.11 -2.91
CA ASP A 95 -12.35 6.66 -3.42
C ASP A 95 -13.22 7.24 -2.30
N GLY A 96 -13.42 6.48 -1.22
CA GLY A 96 -14.31 6.87 -0.12
C GLY A 96 -13.82 8.04 0.71
N LEU A 97 -12.50 8.25 0.80
CA LEU A 97 -11.88 9.33 1.59
C LEU A 97 -11.41 10.52 0.74
N GLN A 98 -11.52 10.46 -0.60
CA GLN A 98 -11.13 11.56 -1.48
C GLN A 98 -11.81 12.88 -1.09
N GLY A 99 -13.11 12.84 -0.80
CA GLY A 99 -13.86 14.03 -0.42
C GLY A 99 -13.41 14.69 0.89
N ALA A 100 -12.83 13.91 1.82
CA ALA A 100 -12.22 14.44 3.04
C ALA A 100 -10.83 15.03 2.77
N LEU A 101 -10.06 14.40 1.90
CA LEU A 101 -8.74 14.90 1.48
C LEU A 101 -8.85 16.25 0.75
N ILE A 102 -9.84 16.43 -0.12
CA ILE A 102 -10.07 17.71 -0.85
C ILE A 102 -10.22 18.89 0.13
N LYS A 103 -10.74 18.65 1.33
CA LYS A 103 -10.94 19.68 2.35
C LYS A 103 -9.70 19.92 3.21
N GLY A 104 -8.69 19.07 3.12
CA GLY A 104 -7.46 19.16 3.90
C GLY A 104 -6.51 20.28 3.42
N GLN A 105 -5.48 20.53 4.22
CA GLN A 105 -4.42 21.48 3.89
C GLN A 105 -3.21 20.74 3.29
N GLN A 106 -2.87 21.06 2.02
CA GLN A 106 -1.79 20.40 1.28
C GLN A 106 -1.90 18.86 1.27
N PRO A 107 -3.10 18.32 0.97
CA PRO A 107 -3.40 16.91 1.19
C PRO A 107 -2.54 16.00 0.31
N ALA A 108 -2.12 14.86 0.89
CA ALA A 108 -1.40 13.83 0.15
C ALA A 108 -1.89 12.42 0.53
N ALA A 109 -2.06 11.58 -0.47
CA ALA A 109 -2.27 10.16 -0.27
C ALA A 109 -1.06 9.35 -0.76
N LEU A 110 -0.70 8.32 -0.01
CA LEU A 110 0.42 7.44 -0.30
C LEU A 110 -0.03 5.98 -0.20
N VAL A 111 0.40 5.17 -1.13
CA VAL A 111 0.12 3.74 -1.15
C VAL A 111 1.43 2.98 -1.04
N ILE A 112 1.49 2.01 -0.14
CA ILE A 112 2.63 1.09 -0.07
C ILE A 112 2.46 0.00 -1.14
N GLY A 113 3.22 0.19 -2.21
CA GLY A 113 3.40 -0.76 -3.29
C GLY A 113 4.36 -1.89 -2.92
N SER A 114 5.17 -2.31 -3.89
CA SER A 114 6.29 -3.25 -3.71
C SER A 114 7.14 -3.28 -4.97
N VAL A 115 8.43 -3.58 -4.86
CA VAL A 115 9.28 -3.94 -5.99
C VAL A 115 8.70 -5.14 -6.77
N ALA A 116 7.93 -6.01 -6.13
CA ALA A 116 7.27 -7.14 -6.81
C ALA A 116 6.31 -6.71 -7.95
N ALA A 117 5.84 -5.46 -7.95
CA ALA A 117 5.05 -4.89 -9.04
C ALA A 117 5.83 -4.82 -10.38
N THR A 118 7.17 -4.88 -10.32
CA THR A 118 8.04 -4.78 -11.50
C THR A 118 8.46 -6.13 -12.07
N HIS A 119 8.07 -7.23 -11.43
CA HIS A 119 8.33 -8.57 -11.95
C HIS A 119 7.60 -8.77 -13.29
N SER A 120 8.15 -9.65 -14.14
CA SER A 120 7.56 -9.92 -15.46
C SER A 120 6.21 -10.63 -15.33
N GLY A 121 5.22 -10.17 -16.08
CA GLY A 121 3.95 -10.85 -16.29
C GLY A 121 2.72 -10.37 -15.48
N PRO A 122 2.83 -9.56 -14.40
CA PRO A 122 1.62 -9.13 -13.66
C PRO A 122 0.60 -8.38 -14.53
N GLU A 123 1.07 -7.62 -15.51
CA GLU A 123 0.25 -6.86 -16.44
C GLU A 123 -0.66 -7.72 -17.32
N GLY A 124 -0.18 -8.91 -17.70
CA GLY A 124 -0.90 -9.87 -18.53
C GLY A 124 -1.86 -10.79 -17.77
N GLN A 125 -1.89 -10.75 -16.45
CA GLN A 125 -2.77 -11.62 -15.67
C GLN A 125 -4.24 -11.20 -15.79
N SER A 126 -5.13 -12.16 -16.04
CA SER A 126 -6.57 -11.90 -16.11
C SER A 126 -7.13 -11.30 -14.80
N MET A 127 -6.59 -11.70 -13.65
CA MET A 127 -6.96 -11.12 -12.36
C MET A 127 -6.55 -9.63 -12.25
N THR A 128 -5.43 -9.23 -12.86
CA THR A 128 -5.01 -7.82 -12.92
C THR A 128 -6.02 -6.98 -13.70
N GLN A 129 -6.46 -7.47 -14.85
CA GLN A 129 -7.48 -6.79 -15.66
C GLN A 129 -8.81 -6.68 -14.92
N ALA A 130 -9.23 -7.74 -14.21
CA ALA A 130 -10.44 -7.72 -13.39
C ALA A 130 -10.35 -6.71 -12.23
N MET A 131 -9.19 -6.63 -11.54
CA MET A 131 -8.94 -5.61 -10.52
C MET A 131 -9.09 -4.20 -11.08
N ILE A 132 -8.41 -3.90 -12.20
CA ILE A 132 -8.44 -2.57 -12.83
C ILE A 132 -9.86 -2.21 -13.31
N ALA A 133 -10.64 -3.19 -13.75
CA ALA A 133 -12.04 -3.02 -14.12
C ALA A 133 -12.99 -2.86 -12.90
N GLY A 134 -12.51 -3.05 -11.67
CA GLY A 134 -13.32 -2.99 -10.45
C GLY A 134 -14.19 -4.23 -10.21
N ASP A 135 -13.96 -5.31 -10.96
CA ASP A 135 -14.71 -6.57 -10.79
C ASP A 135 -14.06 -7.44 -9.71
N GLU A 136 -14.40 -7.14 -8.45
CA GLU A 136 -13.83 -7.82 -7.29
C GLU A 136 -14.13 -9.33 -7.32
N ALA A 137 -15.39 -9.71 -7.56
CA ALA A 137 -15.79 -11.12 -7.54
C ALA A 137 -14.98 -11.93 -8.55
N ARG A 138 -14.84 -11.42 -9.77
CA ARG A 138 -14.09 -12.07 -10.84
C ARG A 138 -12.59 -12.12 -10.55
N ALA A 139 -12.02 -11.04 -9.99
CA ALA A 139 -10.61 -10.99 -9.62
C ALA A 139 -10.26 -12.05 -8.57
N LEU A 140 -11.07 -12.16 -7.51
CA LEU A 140 -10.88 -13.14 -6.44
C LEU A 140 -11.03 -14.58 -6.94
N GLU A 141 -12.04 -14.85 -7.79
CA GLU A 141 -12.24 -16.15 -8.42
C GLU A 141 -11.00 -16.56 -9.24
N LEU A 142 -10.52 -15.69 -10.12
CA LEU A 142 -9.37 -15.94 -10.98
C LEU A 142 -8.09 -16.19 -10.16
N ALA A 143 -7.86 -15.39 -9.11
CA ALA A 143 -6.71 -15.55 -8.23
C ALA A 143 -6.74 -16.91 -7.50
N ASN A 144 -7.88 -17.28 -6.94
CA ASN A 144 -8.06 -18.55 -6.24
C ASN A 144 -7.93 -19.76 -7.18
N THR A 145 -8.46 -19.65 -8.40
CA THR A 145 -8.35 -20.70 -9.43
C THR A 145 -6.88 -20.90 -9.85
N LEU A 146 -6.12 -19.83 -10.02
CA LEU A 146 -4.70 -19.92 -10.34
C LEU A 146 -3.89 -20.54 -9.18
N GLY A 147 -4.23 -20.23 -7.93
CA GLY A 147 -3.62 -20.82 -6.75
C GLY A 147 -2.12 -20.53 -6.57
N GLN A 148 -1.61 -19.41 -7.13
CA GLN A 148 -0.21 -19.01 -7.06
C GLN A 148 -0.04 -17.71 -6.26
N PRO A 149 0.26 -17.77 -4.94
CA PRO A 149 0.28 -16.60 -4.08
C PRO A 149 1.29 -15.52 -4.51
N HIS A 150 2.47 -15.90 -5.02
CA HIS A 150 3.48 -14.95 -5.49
C HIS A 150 3.01 -14.18 -6.73
N VAL A 151 2.26 -14.83 -7.65
CA VAL A 151 1.67 -14.18 -8.82
C VAL A 151 0.55 -13.25 -8.39
N ALA A 152 -0.34 -13.70 -7.50
CA ALA A 152 -1.42 -12.87 -6.95
C ALA A 152 -0.88 -11.62 -6.22
N TYR A 153 0.19 -11.79 -5.44
CA TYR A 153 0.84 -10.68 -4.76
C TYR A 153 1.43 -9.66 -5.76
N ALA A 154 2.24 -10.12 -6.72
CA ALA A 154 2.82 -9.26 -7.74
C ALA A 154 1.72 -8.53 -8.55
N ALA A 155 0.68 -9.26 -8.98
CA ALA A 155 -0.47 -8.70 -9.69
C ALA A 155 -1.21 -7.63 -8.88
N SER A 156 -1.43 -7.86 -7.57
CA SER A 156 -2.08 -6.89 -6.69
C SER A 156 -1.26 -5.60 -6.55
N LYS A 157 0.06 -5.72 -6.40
CA LYS A 157 0.97 -4.57 -6.26
C LYS A 157 1.17 -3.81 -7.58
N TYR A 158 1.16 -4.52 -8.70
CA TYR A 158 1.14 -3.90 -10.02
C TYR A 158 -0.18 -3.14 -10.26
N ALA A 159 -1.32 -3.80 -10.07
CA ALA A 159 -2.64 -3.22 -10.31
C ALA A 159 -2.86 -1.95 -9.47
N ILE A 160 -2.51 -1.97 -8.18
CA ILE A 160 -2.70 -0.79 -7.33
C ILE A 160 -1.74 0.35 -7.71
N SER A 161 -0.52 0.05 -8.12
CA SER A 161 0.41 1.08 -8.61
C SER A 161 -0.09 1.71 -9.90
N GLN A 162 -0.66 0.91 -10.81
CA GLN A 162 -1.28 1.40 -12.04
C GLN A 162 -2.54 2.22 -11.74
N HIS A 163 -3.39 1.77 -10.81
CA HIS A 163 -4.59 2.50 -10.37
C HIS A 163 -4.23 3.88 -9.81
N VAL A 164 -3.26 3.98 -8.91
CA VAL A 164 -2.75 5.25 -8.37
C VAL A 164 -2.30 6.18 -9.50
N ARG A 165 -1.54 5.67 -10.45
CA ARG A 165 -1.07 6.49 -11.59
C ARG A 165 -2.22 6.96 -12.49
N SER A 166 -3.23 6.13 -12.69
CA SER A 166 -4.43 6.51 -13.48
C SER A 166 -5.24 7.62 -12.81
N LEU A 167 -5.32 7.62 -11.49
CA LEU A 167 -6.00 8.66 -10.71
C LEU A 167 -5.23 9.99 -10.67
N ALA A 168 -3.90 9.96 -10.80
CA ALA A 168 -3.04 11.10 -10.53
C ALA A 168 -3.46 12.36 -11.30
N VAL A 169 -3.77 12.25 -12.59
CA VAL A 169 -4.16 13.43 -13.42
C VAL A 169 -5.39 14.14 -12.83
N ASN A 170 -6.40 13.38 -12.42
CA ASN A 170 -7.63 13.95 -11.88
C ASN A 170 -7.42 14.46 -10.45
N TRP A 171 -6.68 13.74 -9.63
CA TRP A 171 -6.37 14.14 -8.26
C TRP A 171 -5.53 15.42 -8.22
N GLY A 172 -4.55 15.57 -9.12
CA GLY A 172 -3.76 16.78 -9.26
C GLY A 172 -4.60 18.03 -9.56
N LYS A 173 -5.63 17.90 -10.40
CA LYS A 173 -6.59 19.00 -10.68
C LYS A 173 -7.41 19.41 -9.44
N LEU A 174 -7.56 18.50 -8.48
CA LEU A 174 -8.23 18.74 -7.20
C LEU A 174 -7.27 19.23 -6.11
N GLY A 175 -5.99 19.44 -6.43
CA GLY A 175 -4.97 19.85 -5.45
C GLY A 175 -4.47 18.72 -4.56
N LEU A 176 -4.79 17.46 -4.88
CA LEU A 176 -4.38 16.27 -4.13
C LEU A 176 -3.10 15.69 -4.72
N ARG A 177 -2.11 15.41 -3.88
CA ARG A 177 -0.94 14.61 -4.29
C ARG A 177 -1.20 13.13 -4.01
N LEU A 178 -0.82 12.26 -4.94
CA LEU A 178 -1.00 10.82 -4.83
C LEU A 178 0.23 10.12 -5.38
N ASN A 179 0.90 9.30 -4.55
CA ASN A 179 2.13 8.60 -4.93
C ASN A 179 2.15 7.17 -4.38
N VAL A 180 3.03 6.35 -4.93
CA VAL A 180 3.35 5.00 -4.45
C VAL A 180 4.75 5.01 -3.88
N VAL A 181 4.93 4.41 -2.71
CA VAL A 181 6.24 3.98 -2.20
C VAL A 181 6.34 2.49 -2.43
N ALA A 182 7.38 2.04 -3.14
CA ALA A 182 7.60 0.64 -3.51
C ALA A 182 8.81 0.07 -2.73
N PRO A 183 8.59 -0.55 -1.56
CA PRO A 183 9.65 -1.18 -0.80
C PRO A 183 10.20 -2.44 -1.48
N GLY A 184 11.48 -2.73 -1.20
CA GLY A 184 12.07 -4.05 -1.34
C GLY A 184 11.75 -4.99 -0.18
N ALA A 185 12.70 -5.84 0.19
CA ALA A 185 12.64 -6.64 1.41
C ALA A 185 12.80 -5.71 2.62
N VAL A 186 11.84 -5.72 3.55
CA VAL A 186 11.82 -4.88 4.76
C VAL A 186 11.55 -5.76 5.98
N GLU A 187 12.31 -5.60 7.05
CA GLU A 187 12.19 -6.36 8.29
C GLU A 187 10.85 -6.07 8.99
N THR A 188 9.85 -6.87 8.67
CA THR A 188 8.48 -6.76 9.14
C THR A 188 7.93 -8.14 9.49
N PRO A 189 6.85 -8.25 10.28
CA PRO A 189 6.18 -9.54 10.51
C PRO A 189 5.75 -10.23 9.20
N LEU A 190 5.35 -9.48 8.17
CA LEU A 190 5.00 -10.02 6.85
C LEU A 190 6.21 -10.65 6.15
N HIS A 191 7.37 -9.99 6.20
CA HIS A 191 8.61 -10.50 5.63
C HIS A 191 9.11 -11.73 6.40
N GLN A 192 9.08 -11.67 7.74
CA GLN A 192 9.45 -12.80 8.59
C GLN A 192 8.59 -14.03 8.29
N ALA A 193 7.27 -13.85 8.16
CA ALA A 193 6.37 -14.96 7.78
C ALA A 193 6.75 -15.58 6.43
N SER A 194 7.25 -14.79 5.47
CA SER A 194 7.74 -15.31 4.19
C SER A 194 9.06 -16.06 4.33
N LEU A 195 9.97 -15.61 5.20
CA LEU A 195 11.24 -16.29 5.51
C LEU A 195 11.01 -17.65 6.18
N ASP A 196 10.00 -17.75 7.04
CA ASP A 196 9.68 -18.96 7.81
C ASP A 196 8.82 -19.97 7.02
N ASP A 197 8.23 -19.55 5.88
CA ASP A 197 7.39 -20.42 5.06
C ASP A 197 8.24 -21.42 4.27
N ALA A 198 7.89 -22.71 4.36
CA ALA A 198 8.62 -23.80 3.71
C ALA A 198 8.64 -23.68 2.17
N ARG A 199 7.65 -23.00 1.56
CA ARG A 199 7.52 -22.85 0.10
C ARG A 199 8.33 -21.65 -0.42
N PHE A 200 8.44 -20.58 0.34
CA PHE A 200 8.95 -19.29 -0.12
C PHE A 200 10.23 -18.85 0.60
N GLY A 201 10.55 -19.43 1.76
CA GLY A 201 11.63 -18.98 2.62
C GLY A 201 13.00 -18.98 1.95
N GLN A 202 13.33 -20.03 1.17
CA GLN A 202 14.62 -20.07 0.46
C GLN A 202 14.69 -18.96 -0.60
N ALA A 203 13.69 -18.83 -1.46
CA ALA A 203 13.65 -17.78 -2.47
C ALA A 203 13.69 -16.37 -1.87
N THR A 204 13.04 -16.18 -0.71
CA THR A 204 13.07 -14.91 0.02
C THR A 204 14.47 -14.60 0.56
N ARG A 205 15.18 -15.59 1.08
CA ARG A 205 16.58 -15.45 1.55
C ARG A 205 17.56 -15.17 0.40
N ASP A 206 17.35 -15.79 -0.76
CA ASP A 206 18.23 -15.65 -1.92
C ASP A 206 18.04 -14.31 -2.65
N PHE A 207 16.88 -13.67 -2.48
CA PHE A 207 16.58 -12.39 -3.10
C PHE A 207 17.04 -11.22 -2.21
N VAL A 208 18.37 -10.99 -2.21
CA VAL A 208 19.02 -9.95 -1.42
C VAL A 208 19.20 -8.69 -2.24
N ALA A 209 18.90 -7.53 -1.63
CA ALA A 209 19.14 -6.23 -2.27
C ALA A 209 20.63 -5.99 -2.53
N PRO A 210 21.01 -5.24 -3.60
CA PRO A 210 22.40 -4.84 -3.85
C PRO A 210 23.13 -4.19 -2.66
N LEU A 211 22.40 -3.53 -1.75
CA LEU A 211 22.97 -3.01 -0.50
C LEU A 211 23.33 -4.11 0.52
N GLY A 212 23.10 -5.40 0.21
CA GLY A 212 23.51 -6.54 1.03
C GLY A 212 22.67 -6.79 2.28
N ARG A 213 21.51 -6.12 2.43
CA ARG A 213 20.62 -6.27 3.60
C ARG A 213 19.17 -5.98 3.25
N SER A 214 18.27 -6.39 4.13
CA SER A 214 16.90 -5.89 4.14
C SER A 214 16.86 -4.44 4.65
N GLY A 215 15.83 -3.69 4.27
CA GLY A 215 15.55 -2.38 4.84
C GLY A 215 14.85 -2.51 6.20
N HIS A 216 14.89 -1.44 6.99
CA HIS A 216 14.11 -1.31 8.22
C HIS A 216 12.81 -0.54 7.96
N PRO A 217 11.72 -0.80 8.70
CA PRO A 217 10.46 -0.06 8.58
C PRO A 217 10.65 1.46 8.67
N ASP A 218 11.58 1.94 9.49
CA ASP A 218 11.86 3.37 9.66
C ASP A 218 12.44 4.01 8.40
N GLU A 219 13.17 3.26 7.56
CA GLU A 219 13.70 3.77 6.29
C GLU A 219 12.56 4.04 5.29
N ILE A 220 11.52 3.20 5.31
CA ILE A 220 10.31 3.43 4.53
C ILE A 220 9.50 4.60 5.11
N ALA A 221 9.37 4.65 6.45
CA ALA A 221 8.64 5.70 7.14
C ALA A 221 9.24 7.09 6.90
N ALA A 222 10.56 7.21 6.82
CA ALA A 222 11.25 8.46 6.49
C ALA A 222 10.86 8.99 5.10
N VAL A 223 10.79 8.11 4.10
CA VAL A 223 10.35 8.48 2.73
C VAL A 223 8.87 8.86 2.72
N VAL A 224 8.01 8.12 3.44
CA VAL A 224 6.59 8.44 3.56
C VAL A 224 6.40 9.81 4.23
N ALA A 225 7.12 10.10 5.33
CA ALA A 225 7.04 11.39 6.01
C ALA A 225 7.50 12.55 5.10
N PHE A 226 8.59 12.36 4.34
CA PHE A 226 9.02 13.32 3.33
C PHE A 226 7.93 13.56 2.27
N LEU A 227 7.39 12.49 1.68
CA LEU A 227 6.35 12.61 0.65
C LEU A 227 5.04 13.21 1.18
N GLN A 228 4.75 13.07 2.47
CA GLN A 228 3.61 13.70 3.12
C GLN A 228 3.83 15.20 3.37
N SER A 229 5.08 15.65 3.46
CA SER A 229 5.44 17.02 3.78
C SER A 229 5.30 17.97 2.58
N SER A 230 5.34 19.29 2.86
CA SER A 230 5.39 20.35 1.84
C SER A 230 6.67 20.34 0.98
N GLN A 231 7.76 19.73 1.47
CA GLN A 231 9.00 19.59 0.71
C GLN A 231 8.83 18.72 -0.55
N ALA A 232 7.83 17.84 -0.57
CA ALA A 232 7.47 16.99 -1.70
C ALA A 232 6.32 17.59 -2.56
N SER A 233 6.09 18.90 -2.49
CA SER A 233 4.94 19.56 -3.13
C SER A 233 4.86 19.38 -4.65
N PHE A 234 5.96 19.05 -5.32
CA PHE A 234 6.00 18.81 -6.77
C PHE A 234 6.17 17.32 -7.13
N ILE A 235 6.03 16.40 -6.15
CA ILE A 235 6.07 14.95 -6.38
C ILE A 235 4.65 14.42 -6.40
N HIS A 236 4.20 13.95 -7.59
CA HIS A 236 2.84 13.50 -7.82
C HIS A 236 2.80 12.43 -8.92
N GLY A 237 1.97 11.40 -8.77
CA GLY A 237 1.83 10.28 -9.72
C GLY A 237 3.07 9.38 -9.83
N SER A 238 4.01 9.49 -8.89
CA SER A 238 5.29 8.79 -8.92
C SER A 238 5.21 7.44 -8.19
N VAL A 239 6.06 6.51 -8.65
CA VAL A 239 6.42 5.29 -7.90
C VAL A 239 7.85 5.46 -7.42
N VAL A 240 8.02 5.58 -6.11
CA VAL A 240 9.33 5.80 -5.47
C VAL A 240 9.81 4.47 -4.89
N PHE A 241 10.87 3.92 -5.46
CA PHE A 241 11.49 2.68 -4.98
C PHE A 241 12.34 2.97 -3.73
N VAL A 242 12.14 2.16 -2.68
CA VAL A 242 12.90 2.17 -1.44
C VAL A 242 13.27 0.72 -1.14
N ASP A 243 14.22 0.20 -1.90
CA ASP A 243 14.38 -1.23 -2.10
C ASP A 243 15.84 -1.72 -2.06
N GLY A 244 16.77 -0.84 -1.69
CA GLY A 244 18.21 -1.17 -1.67
C GLY A 244 18.81 -1.51 -3.03
N GLY A 245 18.14 -1.09 -4.13
CA GLY A 245 18.57 -1.30 -5.51
C GLY A 245 18.01 -2.57 -6.16
N MET A 246 17.02 -3.22 -5.57
CA MET A 246 16.42 -4.46 -6.13
C MET A 246 15.79 -4.23 -7.50
N ASP A 247 15.06 -3.12 -7.69
CA ASP A 247 14.46 -2.79 -8.99
C ASP A 247 15.54 -2.57 -10.06
N ALA A 248 16.58 -1.82 -9.75
CA ALA A 248 17.69 -1.60 -10.65
C ALA A 248 18.44 -2.90 -11.02
N MET A 249 18.54 -3.85 -10.07
CA MET A 249 19.13 -5.16 -10.32
C MET A 249 18.30 -5.98 -11.34
N VAL A 250 16.95 -5.91 -11.23
CA VAL A 250 16.04 -6.71 -12.08
C VAL A 250 15.77 -6.02 -13.41
N ARG A 251 15.72 -4.69 -13.45
CA ARG A 251 15.32 -3.88 -14.61
C ARG A 251 16.33 -2.78 -14.96
N ALA A 252 17.60 -3.08 -14.99
CA ALA A 252 18.67 -2.10 -15.20
C ALA A 252 18.49 -1.17 -16.41
N SER A 253 17.74 -1.57 -17.42
CA SER A 253 17.51 -0.80 -18.67
C SER A 253 16.10 -0.18 -18.78
N ARG A 254 15.29 -0.23 -17.71
CA ARG A 254 13.90 0.28 -17.70
C ARG A 254 13.65 1.07 -16.42
N PHE A 255 12.95 2.19 -16.55
CA PHE A 255 12.54 3.07 -15.44
C PHE A 255 11.10 3.53 -15.62
#